data_3448f0370c67762297fcd1f8c13ecb5d
#
_entry.id   3448f0370c67762297fcd1f8c13ecb5d
#
_cell.length_a   1.000
_cell.length_b   1.000
_cell.length_c   1.000
_cell.angle_alpha   90.00
_cell.angle_beta   90.00
_cell.angle_gamma   90.00
#
_symmetry.space_group_name_H-M   'P 1'
#
loop_
_entity.id
_entity.type
_entity.pdbx_description
1 polymer ?
#
loop_
_entity_poly.entity_id
_entity_poly.type
_entity_poly.pdbx_seq_one_letter_code
_entity_poly.pdbx_strand_id
1 'polypeptide(L)'
;MHEKLAEMIENEDFMGMAKTPTLLKLIRLQYTSEEASLALVVTIKGKKLDELAIHTGIEKGQLKKKLDTMANKGTVWFDPDEQDPTYKAVGMVFPGLLETGALGNIRFPYSVELIKAIHPVIHEWVEQSLSRLPSGTLPMWPAVAALPEDADPSDNLLDRVREYDDWCLATCPCKLSHWLDTPGDHCQHLVETCMPRGEMGRWCVEYGMARRITTEEAVELLQKFEADGLVHTGDPKNALCNCCHDCCPYFISWHQHGVQVLQRSNYLPDVDGEVCIACSVCADRCPVGAIEVEDIAVIKGNICIGCGVCVVGCATEAMRLVKRPEDELLPRPAF
;
A
#
# COMPACT_ATOMS: atom_id res chain seq x y z
N MET A 1 26.27 9.25 8.81
CA MET A 1 24.89 9.59 9.20
C MET A 1 23.87 8.66 8.55
N HIS A 2 23.96 8.41 7.28
CA HIS A 2 23.01 7.51 6.57
C HIS A 2 22.96 6.09 7.15
N GLU A 3 24.09 5.53 7.60
CA GLU A 3 24.11 4.21 8.26
C GLU A 3 23.35 4.21 9.58
N LYS A 4 23.50 5.29 10.39
CA LYS A 4 22.74 5.43 11.65
C LYS A 4 21.24 5.60 11.38
N LEU A 5 20.88 6.29 10.27
CA LEU A 5 19.48 6.42 9.88
C LEU A 5 18.89 5.07 9.46
N ALA A 6 19.63 4.23 8.74
CA ALA A 6 19.23 2.86 8.43
C ALA A 6 19.03 2.02 9.71
N GLU A 7 19.95 2.15 10.68
CA GLU A 7 19.86 1.46 11.98
C GLU A 7 18.63 1.96 12.81
N MET A 8 18.28 3.23 12.72
CA MET A 8 17.06 3.75 13.35
C MET A 8 15.81 3.13 12.71
N ILE A 9 15.74 3.09 11.39
CA ILE A 9 14.63 2.48 10.65
C ILE A 9 14.49 0.99 10.99
N GLU A 10 15.61 0.25 11.05
CA GLU A 10 15.63 -1.15 11.43
C GLU A 10 15.06 -1.40 12.84
N ASN A 11 15.40 -0.53 13.80
CA ASN A 11 15.11 -0.77 15.23
C ASN A 11 13.83 -0.09 15.74
N GLU A 12 13.37 0.98 15.11
CA GLU A 12 12.23 1.77 15.57
C GLU A 12 10.97 1.57 14.74
N ASP A 13 11.09 0.97 13.54
CA ASP A 13 9.96 0.71 12.66
C ASP A 13 9.39 -0.70 12.88
N PHE A 14 8.05 -0.79 12.95
CA PHE A 14 7.32 -2.06 13.05
C PHE A 14 7.65 -3.04 11.90
N MET A 15 7.92 -2.50 10.70
CA MET A 15 8.27 -3.27 9.50
C MET A 15 9.67 -2.90 8.97
N GLY A 16 10.57 -2.52 9.86
CA GLY A 16 11.94 -2.20 9.51
C GLY A 16 12.67 -3.37 8.83
N MET A 17 13.69 -3.05 8.06
CA MET A 17 14.57 -4.05 7.44
C MET A 17 16.00 -3.80 7.83
N ALA A 18 16.80 -4.86 7.83
CA ALA A 18 18.23 -4.78 8.12
C ALA A 18 18.96 -3.87 7.13
N LYS A 19 19.98 -3.19 7.61
CA LYS A 19 20.83 -2.33 6.80
C LYS A 19 21.52 -3.12 5.68
N THR A 20 21.17 -2.80 4.43
CA THR A 20 21.78 -3.36 3.22
C THR A 20 22.43 -2.28 2.36
N PRO A 21 23.33 -2.63 1.41
CA PRO A 21 23.83 -1.68 0.44
C PRO A 21 22.74 -1.02 -0.39
N THR A 22 21.66 -1.75 -0.71
CA THR A 22 20.50 -1.29 -1.49
C THR A 22 19.71 -0.25 -0.71
N LEU A 23 19.37 -0.53 0.55
CA LEU A 23 18.71 0.42 1.44
C LEU A 23 19.58 1.67 1.65
N LEU A 24 20.88 1.51 1.87
CA LEU A 24 21.79 2.65 2.02
C LEU A 24 21.90 3.51 0.75
N LYS A 25 21.80 2.91 -0.45
CA LYS A 25 21.73 3.65 -1.70
C LYS A 25 20.46 4.51 -1.74
N LEU A 26 19.30 3.93 -1.43
CA LEU A 26 18.02 4.64 -1.37
C LEU A 26 18.08 5.81 -0.38
N ILE A 27 18.55 5.58 0.85
CA ILE A 27 18.68 6.62 1.88
C ILE A 27 19.61 7.75 1.42
N ARG A 28 20.72 7.45 0.75
CA ARG A 28 21.63 8.47 0.23
C ARG A 28 21.05 9.29 -0.92
N LEU A 29 20.12 8.73 -1.69
CA LEU A 29 19.39 9.46 -2.72
C LEU A 29 18.32 10.39 -2.12
N GLN A 30 17.72 10.00 -0.99
CA GLN A 30 16.66 10.77 -0.34
C GLN A 30 17.20 11.86 0.60
N TYR A 31 18.29 11.59 1.31
CA TYR A 31 18.80 12.45 2.38
C TYR A 31 20.21 12.96 2.09
N THR A 32 20.43 14.24 2.27
CA THR A 32 21.78 14.76 2.50
C THR A 32 22.29 14.31 3.88
N SER A 33 23.59 14.44 4.14
CA SER A 33 24.15 14.11 5.46
C SER A 33 23.58 14.97 6.59
N GLU A 34 23.22 16.24 6.31
CA GLU A 34 22.57 17.13 7.24
C GLU A 34 21.15 16.71 7.56
N GLU A 35 20.35 16.40 6.51
CA GLU A 35 18.97 15.90 6.66
C GLU A 35 18.93 14.56 7.39
N ALA A 36 19.85 13.64 7.10
CA ALA A 36 19.97 12.39 7.83
C ALA A 36 20.29 12.60 9.31
N SER A 37 21.14 13.60 9.63
CA SER A 37 21.42 14.01 11.02
C SER A 37 20.19 14.55 11.71
N LEU A 38 19.41 15.38 11.02
CA LEU A 38 18.18 15.95 11.56
C LEU A 38 17.11 14.89 11.75
N ALA A 39 16.94 13.98 10.80
CA ALA A 39 16.00 12.86 10.91
C ALA A 39 16.27 11.96 12.13
N LEU A 40 17.55 11.75 12.47
CA LEU A 40 17.95 11.02 13.69
C LEU A 40 17.53 11.74 14.98
N VAL A 41 17.47 13.07 14.97
CA VAL A 41 16.99 13.86 16.12
C VAL A 41 15.46 13.87 16.17
N VAL A 42 14.80 13.98 15.00
CA VAL A 42 13.33 13.95 14.86
C VAL A 42 12.76 12.61 15.33
N THR A 43 13.36 11.51 14.91
CA THR A 43 12.95 10.10 15.10
C THR A 43 11.60 9.73 14.47
N ILE A 44 11.33 8.44 14.34
CA ILE A 44 10.04 7.94 13.82
C ILE A 44 8.89 8.26 14.80
N LYS A 45 9.17 8.26 16.11
CA LYS A 45 8.19 8.61 17.16
C LYS A 45 7.81 10.09 17.14
N GLY A 46 8.71 10.92 16.64
CA GLY A 46 8.50 12.36 16.47
C GLY A 46 8.76 13.20 17.70
N LYS A 47 8.89 14.51 17.45
CA LYS A 47 9.10 15.57 18.46
C LYS A 47 8.46 16.88 18.04
N LYS A 48 8.14 17.70 19.01
CA LYS A 48 7.68 19.08 18.81
C LYS A 48 8.83 19.99 18.37
N LEU A 49 8.49 21.07 17.64
CA LEU A 49 9.48 22.01 17.11
C LEU A 49 10.38 22.63 18.22
N ASP A 50 9.81 22.94 19.38
CA ASP A 50 10.54 23.50 20.51
C ASP A 50 11.58 22.54 21.08
N GLU A 51 11.19 21.28 21.19
CA GLU A 51 12.10 20.22 21.64
C GLU A 51 13.23 20.01 20.64
N LEU A 52 12.90 20.00 19.34
CA LEU A 52 13.88 19.89 18.27
C LEU A 52 14.87 21.06 18.26
N ALA A 53 14.39 22.29 18.48
CA ALA A 53 15.24 23.48 18.55
C ALA A 53 16.23 23.42 19.73
N ILE A 54 15.79 22.93 20.88
CA ILE A 54 16.66 22.72 22.05
C ILE A 54 17.73 21.67 21.75
N HIS A 55 17.35 20.52 21.16
CA HIS A 55 18.28 19.42 20.87
C HIS A 55 19.32 19.78 19.81
N THR A 56 18.91 20.54 18.79
CA THR A 56 19.77 20.89 17.65
C THR A 56 20.56 22.16 17.85
N GLY A 57 20.13 23.05 18.76
CA GLY A 57 20.66 24.39 18.90
C GLY A 57 20.35 25.32 17.72
N ILE A 58 19.48 24.92 16.80
CA ILE A 58 19.07 25.69 15.62
C ILE A 58 17.90 26.60 15.99
N GLU A 59 17.94 27.83 15.50
CA GLU A 59 16.85 28.79 15.70
C GLU A 59 15.56 28.26 15.08
N LYS A 60 14.40 28.41 15.78
CA LYS A 60 13.11 27.78 15.41
C LYS A 60 12.68 28.07 13.97
N GLY A 61 12.81 29.31 13.50
CA GLY A 61 12.40 29.70 12.15
C GLY A 61 13.28 29.03 11.07
N GLN A 62 14.58 28.86 11.34
CA GLN A 62 15.50 28.15 10.45
C GLN A 62 15.23 26.63 10.48
N LEU A 63 14.99 26.09 11.67
CA LEU A 63 14.68 24.68 11.84
C LEU A 63 13.40 24.31 11.12
N LYS A 64 12.33 25.12 11.27
CA LYS A 64 11.06 24.92 10.56
C LYS A 64 11.27 24.88 9.05
N LYS A 65 12.04 25.80 8.47
CA LYS A 65 12.34 25.78 7.02
C LYS A 65 13.04 24.50 6.57
N LYS A 66 13.96 23.96 7.39
CA LYS A 66 14.62 22.68 7.10
C LYS A 66 13.64 21.52 7.14
N LEU A 67 12.79 21.47 8.16
CA LEU A 67 11.74 20.45 8.29
C LEU A 67 10.71 20.53 7.16
N ASP A 68 10.29 21.74 6.75
CA ASP A 68 9.41 21.95 5.60
C ASP A 68 10.06 21.46 4.29
N THR A 69 11.37 21.67 4.12
CA THR A 69 12.13 21.14 2.97
C THR A 69 12.13 19.60 2.99
N MET A 70 12.37 19.00 4.14
CA MET A 70 12.34 17.54 4.31
C MET A 70 10.93 16.97 4.12
N ALA A 71 9.90 17.66 4.58
CA ALA A 71 8.51 17.28 4.38
C ALA A 71 8.12 17.32 2.89
N ASN A 72 8.58 18.34 2.16
CA ASN A 72 8.38 18.44 0.71
C ASN A 72 9.08 17.31 -0.07
N LYS A 73 10.15 16.73 0.47
CA LYS A 73 10.87 15.56 -0.08
C LYS A 73 10.23 14.22 0.34
N GLY A 74 9.26 14.24 1.24
CA GLY A 74 8.65 13.02 1.77
C GLY A 74 9.51 12.29 2.82
N THR A 75 10.42 12.99 3.53
CA THR A 75 11.36 12.41 4.50
C THR A 75 11.09 12.77 5.95
N VAL A 76 10.21 13.74 6.17
CA VAL A 76 9.61 14.12 7.46
C VAL A 76 8.14 14.39 7.22
N TRP A 77 7.29 14.01 8.15
CA TRP A 77 5.87 14.27 8.07
C TRP A 77 5.27 14.77 9.37
N PHE A 78 4.11 15.39 9.31
CA PHE A 78 3.35 15.92 10.44
C PHE A 78 1.93 16.23 10.00
N ASP A 79 0.99 16.41 10.91
CA ASP A 79 -0.35 16.89 10.58
C ASP A 79 -0.34 18.41 10.35
N PRO A 80 -0.58 18.90 9.12
CA PRO A 80 -0.55 20.32 8.83
C PRO A 80 -1.70 21.12 9.49
N ASP A 81 -2.77 20.45 9.93
CA ASP A 81 -3.90 21.10 10.60
C ASP A 81 -3.65 21.32 12.11
N GLU A 82 -2.60 20.69 12.68
CA GLU A 82 -2.20 20.96 14.05
C GLU A 82 -1.46 22.30 14.18
N GLN A 83 -1.84 23.14 15.17
CA GLN A 83 -1.14 24.42 15.45
C GLN A 83 0.29 24.20 15.93
N ASP A 84 0.54 23.13 16.67
CA ASP A 84 1.87 22.73 17.14
C ASP A 84 2.08 21.24 16.78
N PRO A 85 2.45 20.94 15.53
CA PRO A 85 2.54 19.58 15.04
C PRO A 85 3.72 18.82 15.65
N THR A 86 3.57 17.51 15.77
CA THR A 86 4.66 16.58 16.05
C THR A 86 5.32 16.19 14.74
N TYR A 87 6.56 16.64 14.52
CA TYR A 87 7.37 16.24 13.37
C TYR A 87 7.88 14.83 13.57
N LYS A 88 7.69 13.97 12.55
CA LYS A 88 8.07 12.56 12.57
C LYS A 88 8.97 12.27 11.37
N ALA A 89 10.08 11.57 11.57
CA ALA A 89 10.83 11.00 10.45
C ALA A 89 10.04 9.83 9.84
N VAL A 90 10.15 9.63 8.54
CA VAL A 90 9.51 8.48 7.90
C VAL A 90 10.24 7.19 8.26
N GLY A 91 9.47 6.11 8.48
CA GLY A 91 9.97 4.78 8.66
C GLY A 91 10.20 4.04 7.33
N MET A 92 10.01 2.72 7.32
CA MET A 92 10.10 1.92 6.10
C MET A 92 8.82 2.03 5.27
N VAL A 93 7.64 1.98 5.92
CA VAL A 93 6.31 2.00 5.30
C VAL A 93 5.32 2.86 6.09
N PHE A 94 4.34 3.44 5.42
CA PHE A 94 3.13 4.12 5.89
C PHE A 94 3.23 5.13 7.05
N PRO A 95 3.73 6.36 6.88
CA PRO A 95 4.46 6.85 5.71
C PRO A 95 5.91 6.42 5.77
N GLY A 96 6.48 6.04 4.66
CA GLY A 96 7.81 5.48 4.64
C GLY A 96 8.64 5.80 3.40
N LEU A 97 9.88 5.37 3.44
CA LEU A 97 10.84 5.54 2.35
C LEU A 97 10.30 4.99 1.02
N LEU A 98 9.49 3.91 1.09
CA LEU A 98 8.94 3.25 -0.09
C LEU A 98 7.81 4.07 -0.73
N GLU A 99 6.99 4.74 0.08
CA GLU A 99 5.83 5.47 -0.42
C GLU A 99 6.12 6.95 -0.61
N THR A 100 6.40 7.63 0.48
CA THR A 100 6.45 9.10 0.47
C THR A 100 7.73 9.64 -0.16
N GLY A 101 8.83 8.90 -0.06
CA GLY A 101 10.05 9.21 -0.78
C GLY A 101 9.84 9.22 -2.29
N ALA A 102 9.06 8.27 -2.83
CA ALA A 102 8.67 8.27 -4.24
C ALA A 102 7.76 9.45 -4.57
N LEU A 103 6.67 9.61 -3.81
CA LEU A 103 5.65 10.65 -4.05
C LEU A 103 6.23 12.06 -3.92
N GLY A 104 7.04 12.33 -2.90
CA GLY A 104 7.70 13.61 -2.69
C GLY A 104 8.64 14.00 -3.83
N ASN A 105 9.24 13.03 -4.49
CA ASN A 105 10.23 13.23 -5.54
C ASN A 105 9.69 13.11 -6.97
N ILE A 106 8.47 12.63 -7.19
CA ILE A 106 7.89 12.45 -8.53
C ILE A 106 7.88 13.75 -9.38
N ARG A 107 7.94 14.90 -8.73
CA ARG A 107 7.91 16.23 -9.35
C ARG A 107 9.29 16.75 -9.74
N PHE A 108 10.38 16.07 -9.37
CA PHE A 108 11.75 16.53 -9.61
C PHE A 108 12.45 15.69 -10.67
N PRO A 109 13.26 16.28 -11.56
CA PRO A 109 13.93 15.54 -12.66
C PRO A 109 14.85 14.41 -12.17
N TYR A 110 15.45 14.53 -11.00
CA TYR A 110 16.32 13.51 -10.41
C TYR A 110 15.56 12.37 -9.73
N SER A 111 14.25 12.47 -9.66
CA SER A 111 13.41 11.49 -8.98
C SER A 111 13.39 10.11 -9.64
N VAL A 112 13.66 10.02 -10.94
CA VAL A 112 13.66 8.74 -11.67
C VAL A 112 14.67 7.76 -11.08
N GLU A 113 15.90 8.18 -10.78
CA GLU A 113 16.92 7.33 -10.16
C GLU A 113 16.48 6.88 -8.74
N LEU A 114 15.92 7.80 -7.98
CA LEU A 114 15.42 7.50 -6.63
C LEU A 114 14.26 6.50 -6.70
N ILE A 115 13.28 6.74 -7.56
CA ILE A 115 12.10 5.87 -7.68
C ILE A 115 12.49 4.47 -8.16
N LYS A 116 13.42 4.36 -9.12
CA LYS A 116 14.02 3.08 -9.52
C LYS A 116 14.70 2.37 -8.36
N ALA A 117 15.39 3.11 -7.49
CA ALA A 117 16.07 2.52 -6.34
C ALA A 117 15.11 1.95 -5.28
N ILE A 118 13.82 2.31 -5.30
CA ILE A 118 12.80 1.76 -4.42
C ILE A 118 12.49 0.30 -4.78
N HIS A 119 12.41 -0.05 -6.06
CA HIS A 119 12.00 -1.37 -6.52
C HIS A 119 12.87 -2.52 -5.92
N PRO A 120 14.20 -2.51 -6.03
CA PRO A 120 15.02 -3.54 -5.39
C PRO A 120 14.92 -3.53 -3.86
N VAL A 121 14.70 -2.37 -3.23
CA VAL A 121 14.47 -2.30 -1.77
C VAL A 121 13.16 -2.97 -1.39
N ILE A 122 12.11 -2.86 -2.19
CA ILE A 122 10.85 -3.59 -1.97
C ILE A 122 11.11 -5.11 -1.91
N HIS A 123 11.88 -5.67 -2.84
CA HIS A 123 12.18 -7.10 -2.85
C HIS A 123 12.99 -7.53 -1.61
N GLU A 124 14.02 -6.79 -1.24
CA GLU A 124 14.79 -7.06 -0.03
C GLU A 124 13.93 -6.93 1.24
N TRP A 125 13.05 -5.93 1.30
CA TRP A 125 12.13 -5.76 2.41
C TRP A 125 11.10 -6.89 2.51
N VAL A 126 10.57 -7.36 1.37
CA VAL A 126 9.68 -8.54 1.34
C VAL A 126 10.40 -9.74 1.94
N GLU A 127 11.62 -10.04 1.51
CA GLU A 127 12.41 -11.18 2.00
C GLU A 127 12.71 -11.07 3.50
N GLN A 128 13.10 -9.87 3.98
CA GLN A 128 13.60 -9.70 5.34
C GLN A 128 12.50 -9.50 6.38
N SER A 129 11.37 -8.91 6.00
CA SER A 129 10.34 -8.47 6.93
C SER A 129 8.96 -9.01 6.58
N LEU A 130 8.44 -8.71 5.40
CA LEU A 130 7.06 -9.02 5.06
C LEU A 130 6.80 -10.53 5.01
N SER A 131 7.69 -11.30 4.38
CA SER A 131 7.56 -12.77 4.27
C SER A 131 7.71 -13.52 5.61
N ARG A 132 8.10 -12.81 6.67
CA ARG A 132 8.21 -13.36 8.03
C ARG A 132 6.98 -13.09 8.90
N LEU A 133 6.04 -12.30 8.40
CA LEU A 133 4.76 -12.09 9.08
C LEU A 133 3.93 -13.37 9.06
N PRO A 134 3.12 -13.61 10.09
CA PRO A 134 2.11 -14.66 10.04
C PRO A 134 1.19 -14.46 8.84
N SER A 135 0.79 -15.57 8.22
CA SER A 135 -0.21 -15.51 7.14
C SER A 135 -1.50 -14.87 7.64
N GLY A 136 -2.11 -14.02 6.80
CA GLY A 136 -3.36 -13.34 7.13
C GLY A 136 -3.22 -12.17 8.11
N THR A 137 -2.00 -11.59 8.26
CA THR A 137 -1.77 -10.44 9.17
C THR A 137 -2.37 -9.15 8.64
N LEU A 138 -2.36 -8.94 7.30
CA LEU A 138 -2.77 -7.69 6.68
C LEU A 138 -4.19 -7.76 6.13
N PRO A 139 -4.99 -6.70 6.30
CA PRO A 139 -6.38 -6.69 5.85
C PRO A 139 -6.51 -6.73 4.32
N MET A 140 -7.51 -7.47 3.85
CA MET A 140 -7.96 -7.51 2.47
C MET A 140 -9.48 -7.44 2.45
N TRP A 141 -10.03 -6.72 1.50
CA TRP A 141 -11.45 -6.53 1.30
C TRP A 141 -11.89 -7.21 0.00
N PRO A 142 -12.96 -8.01 0.02
CA PRO A 142 -13.53 -8.54 -1.21
C PRO A 142 -14.07 -7.41 -2.09
N ALA A 143 -14.03 -7.58 -3.39
CA ALA A 143 -14.64 -6.67 -4.34
C ALA A 143 -16.15 -6.56 -4.04
N VAL A 144 -16.63 -5.33 -3.85
CA VAL A 144 -18.02 -5.10 -3.40
C VAL A 144 -19.00 -5.54 -4.47
N ALA A 145 -18.66 -5.34 -5.76
CA ALA A 145 -19.48 -5.80 -6.88
C ALA A 145 -19.63 -7.34 -6.96
N ALA A 146 -18.77 -8.09 -6.25
CA ALA A 146 -18.82 -9.55 -6.20
C ALA A 146 -19.50 -10.10 -4.93
N LEU A 147 -19.79 -9.26 -3.93
CA LEU A 147 -20.40 -9.70 -2.68
C LEU A 147 -21.80 -10.30 -2.91
N PRO A 148 -22.12 -11.44 -2.28
CA PRO A 148 -23.46 -11.99 -2.33
C PRO A 148 -24.47 -11.10 -1.56
N GLU A 149 -25.76 -11.23 -1.88
CA GLU A 149 -26.82 -10.42 -1.23
C GLU A 149 -26.89 -10.62 0.29
N ASP A 150 -26.52 -11.81 0.77
CA ASP A 150 -26.49 -12.16 2.19
C ASP A 150 -25.09 -11.94 2.82
N ALA A 151 -24.22 -11.17 2.16
CA ALA A 151 -22.94 -10.78 2.73
C ALA A 151 -23.13 -10.01 4.03
N ASP A 152 -22.15 -10.20 4.94
CA ASP A 152 -22.17 -9.38 6.15
C ASP A 152 -21.90 -7.90 5.78
N PRO A 153 -22.72 -6.96 6.27
CA PRO A 153 -22.55 -5.54 5.95
C PRO A 153 -21.16 -4.99 6.26
N SER A 154 -20.44 -5.59 7.23
CA SER A 154 -19.08 -5.16 7.57
C SER A 154 -18.02 -5.57 6.54
N ASP A 155 -18.34 -6.43 5.56
CA ASP A 155 -17.47 -6.75 4.42
C ASP A 155 -17.60 -5.75 3.27
N ASN A 156 -18.61 -4.89 3.32
CA ASN A 156 -18.82 -3.86 2.32
C ASN A 156 -17.84 -2.69 2.52
N LEU A 157 -16.75 -2.69 1.77
CA LEU A 157 -15.75 -1.63 1.84
C LEU A 157 -16.33 -0.25 1.50
N LEU A 158 -17.30 -0.15 0.58
CA LEU A 158 -17.87 1.13 0.19
C LEU A 158 -18.61 1.79 1.35
N ASP A 159 -19.27 1.01 2.23
CA ASP A 159 -19.91 1.56 3.41
C ASP A 159 -18.89 2.12 4.41
N ARG A 160 -17.74 1.45 4.54
CA ARG A 160 -16.62 1.96 5.34
C ARG A 160 -16.01 3.23 4.77
N VAL A 161 -15.90 3.32 3.46
CA VAL A 161 -15.40 4.53 2.77
C VAL A 161 -16.33 5.71 3.00
N ARG A 162 -17.65 5.49 3.03
CA ARG A 162 -18.66 6.53 3.29
C ARG A 162 -18.67 7.07 4.73
N GLU A 163 -18.00 6.41 5.67
CA GLU A 163 -17.83 6.92 7.04
C GLU A 163 -16.91 8.16 7.10
N TYR A 164 -16.18 8.46 6.03
CA TYR A 164 -15.14 9.50 5.97
C TYR A 164 -15.30 10.41 4.75
N ASP A 165 -14.88 11.67 4.88
CA ASP A 165 -14.96 12.71 3.85
C ASP A 165 -13.60 13.35 3.48
N ASP A 166 -12.50 12.78 3.99
CA ASP A 166 -11.15 13.31 3.84
C ASP A 166 -10.23 12.44 2.98
N TRP A 167 -10.80 11.73 2.01
CA TRP A 167 -10.06 10.88 1.08
C TRP A 167 -9.15 11.67 0.15
N CYS A 168 -8.01 11.08 -0.17
CA CYS A 168 -7.07 11.60 -1.15
C CYS A 168 -6.71 10.50 -2.15
N LEU A 169 -6.23 10.90 -3.32
CA LEU A 169 -5.73 10.00 -4.36
C LEU A 169 -4.29 10.35 -4.69
N ALA A 170 -3.43 9.34 -4.71
CA ALA A 170 -2.02 9.44 -5.02
C ALA A 170 -1.58 8.35 -6.01
N THR A 171 -0.45 8.58 -6.67
CA THR A 171 0.24 7.57 -7.45
C THR A 171 0.69 6.41 -6.57
N CYS A 172 0.50 5.16 -7.02
CA CYS A 172 1.01 3.99 -6.30
C CYS A 172 2.54 3.88 -6.47
N PRO A 173 3.34 4.01 -5.42
CA PRO A 173 4.80 3.96 -5.51
C PRO A 173 5.33 2.59 -5.93
N CYS A 174 4.66 1.51 -5.53
CA CYS A 174 5.05 0.14 -5.92
C CYS A 174 4.93 -0.06 -7.43
N LYS A 175 3.80 0.35 -8.04
CA LYS A 175 3.61 0.29 -9.50
C LYS A 175 4.58 1.20 -10.24
N LEU A 176 4.77 2.42 -9.75
CA LEU A 176 5.66 3.39 -10.39
C LEU A 176 7.13 2.94 -10.35
N SER A 177 7.60 2.42 -9.21
CA SER A 177 8.98 1.95 -9.09
C SER A 177 9.25 0.71 -9.96
N HIS A 178 8.32 -0.24 -9.98
CA HIS A 178 8.37 -1.38 -10.89
C HIS A 178 8.43 -0.93 -12.35
N TRP A 179 7.50 -0.09 -12.77
CA TRP A 179 7.44 0.40 -14.15
C TRP A 179 8.73 1.09 -14.62
N LEU A 180 9.34 1.89 -13.76
CA LEU A 180 10.57 2.60 -14.10
C LEU A 180 11.81 1.71 -14.09
N ASP A 181 11.86 0.69 -13.24
CA ASP A 181 13.05 -0.17 -13.07
C ASP A 181 13.05 -1.39 -14.00
N THR A 182 11.89 -1.80 -14.52
CA THR A 182 11.74 -2.95 -15.43
C THR A 182 11.27 -2.55 -16.82
N PRO A 183 12.14 -1.96 -17.68
CA PRO A 183 11.74 -1.54 -19.02
C PRO A 183 11.24 -2.71 -19.86
N GLY A 184 10.02 -2.60 -20.37
CA GLY A 184 9.37 -3.64 -21.18
C GLY A 184 8.48 -4.61 -20.40
N ASP A 185 8.53 -4.59 -19.06
CA ASP A 185 7.63 -5.33 -18.17
C ASP A 185 6.79 -4.32 -17.38
N HIS A 186 5.81 -3.73 -18.04
CA HIS A 186 4.99 -2.69 -17.46
C HIS A 186 3.70 -3.26 -16.88
N CYS A 187 3.44 -2.92 -15.62
CA CYS A 187 2.13 -3.15 -15.04
C CYS A 187 1.04 -2.50 -15.91
N GLN A 188 0.06 -3.28 -16.33
CA GLN A 188 -1.02 -2.84 -17.21
C GLN A 188 -2.15 -2.12 -16.44
N HIS A 189 -2.08 -2.15 -15.12
CA HIS A 189 -3.10 -1.58 -14.24
C HIS A 189 -2.96 -0.08 -14.04
N LEU A 190 -4.06 0.56 -13.63
CA LEU A 190 -4.07 1.96 -13.23
C LEU A 190 -3.00 2.26 -12.19
N VAL A 191 -2.32 3.39 -12.31
CA VAL A 191 -1.20 3.78 -11.44
C VAL A 191 -1.64 4.66 -10.27
N GLU A 192 -2.60 5.58 -10.49
CA GLU A 192 -3.17 6.40 -9.42
C GLU A 192 -4.20 5.59 -8.63
N THR A 193 -3.73 4.84 -7.63
CA THR A 193 -4.53 3.85 -6.89
C THR A 193 -4.21 3.80 -5.41
N CYS A 194 -3.36 4.68 -4.89
CA CYS A 194 -3.11 4.84 -3.46
C CYS A 194 -4.10 5.86 -2.89
N MET A 195 -4.82 5.50 -1.85
CA MET A 195 -5.87 6.34 -1.24
C MET A 195 -5.56 6.62 0.23
N PRO A 196 -4.62 7.55 0.53
CA PRO A 196 -4.37 7.99 1.89
C PRO A 196 -5.49 8.91 2.39
N ARG A 197 -5.69 8.96 3.71
CA ARG A 197 -6.58 9.90 4.40
C ARG A 197 -6.04 10.32 5.77
N GLY A 198 -6.80 11.06 6.53
CA GLY A 198 -6.41 11.51 7.87
C GLY A 198 -5.17 12.42 7.83
N GLU A 199 -4.36 12.35 8.86
CA GLU A 199 -3.11 13.13 8.98
C GLU A 199 -2.19 12.96 7.78
N MET A 200 -1.99 11.71 7.33
CA MET A 200 -1.13 11.39 6.20
C MET A 200 -1.71 11.96 4.89
N GLY A 201 -3.02 11.83 4.67
CA GLY A 201 -3.68 12.38 3.49
C GLY A 201 -3.55 13.91 3.43
N ARG A 202 -3.79 14.61 4.56
CA ARG A 202 -3.63 16.06 4.65
C ARG A 202 -2.20 16.51 4.35
N TRP A 203 -1.21 15.83 4.93
CA TRP A 203 0.19 16.09 4.64
C TRP A 203 0.55 15.83 3.17
N CYS A 204 0.12 14.72 2.59
CA CYS A 204 0.35 14.43 1.18
C CYS A 204 -0.25 15.50 0.25
N VAL A 205 -1.42 16.05 0.59
CA VAL A 205 -2.06 17.13 -0.19
C VAL A 205 -1.31 18.44 -0.03
N GLU A 206 -0.94 18.81 1.19
CA GLU A 206 -0.19 20.05 1.48
C GLU A 206 1.11 20.11 0.66
N TYR A 207 1.80 19.00 0.56
CA TYR A 207 3.06 18.92 -0.20
C TYR A 207 2.87 18.41 -1.64
N GLY A 208 1.64 18.37 -2.17
CA GLY A 208 1.33 18.05 -3.57
C GLY A 208 1.67 16.62 -3.99
N MET A 209 1.72 15.69 -3.06
CA MET A 209 1.93 14.25 -3.29
C MET A 209 0.63 13.52 -3.62
N ALA A 210 -0.50 14.10 -3.22
CA ALA A 210 -1.84 13.59 -3.45
C ALA A 210 -2.80 14.73 -3.79
N ARG A 211 -3.97 14.40 -4.32
CA ARG A 211 -5.09 15.34 -4.45
C ARG A 211 -6.25 14.90 -3.57
N ARG A 212 -7.02 15.85 -3.06
CA ARG A 212 -8.29 15.54 -2.40
C ARG A 212 -9.30 15.00 -3.40
N ILE A 213 -10.11 14.07 -2.94
CA ILE A 213 -11.26 13.51 -3.67
C ILE A 213 -12.49 13.55 -2.76
N THR A 214 -13.67 13.59 -3.35
CA THR A 214 -14.91 13.45 -2.59
C THR A 214 -15.16 12.00 -2.21
N THR A 215 -16.05 11.75 -1.28
CA THR A 215 -16.44 10.38 -0.91
C THR A 215 -17.07 9.65 -2.09
N GLU A 216 -17.89 10.35 -2.90
CA GLU A 216 -18.50 9.81 -4.11
C GLU A 216 -17.42 9.41 -5.13
N GLU A 217 -16.43 10.28 -5.37
CA GLU A 217 -15.30 9.96 -6.24
C GLU A 217 -14.49 8.78 -5.71
N ALA A 218 -14.29 8.67 -4.38
CA ALA A 218 -13.61 7.53 -3.77
C ALA A 218 -14.35 6.20 -4.04
N VAL A 219 -15.68 6.22 -3.93
CA VAL A 219 -16.54 5.06 -4.24
C VAL A 219 -16.45 4.69 -5.72
N GLU A 220 -16.55 5.66 -6.63
CA GLU A 220 -16.44 5.43 -8.08
C GLU A 220 -15.05 4.86 -8.46
N LEU A 221 -13.99 5.38 -7.84
CA LEU A 221 -12.63 4.90 -8.05
C LEU A 221 -12.45 3.45 -7.58
N LEU A 222 -12.99 3.07 -6.41
CA LEU A 222 -12.91 1.70 -5.93
C LEU A 222 -13.60 0.73 -6.88
N GLN A 223 -14.80 1.06 -7.36
CA GLN A 223 -15.51 0.26 -8.37
C GLN A 223 -14.71 0.15 -9.68
N LYS A 224 -14.06 1.23 -10.11
CA LYS A 224 -13.17 1.22 -11.27
C LYS A 224 -11.95 0.33 -11.04
N PHE A 225 -11.40 0.31 -9.84
CA PHE A 225 -10.26 -0.53 -9.48
C PHE A 225 -10.65 -2.02 -9.44
N GLU A 226 -11.86 -2.36 -8.95
CA GLU A 226 -12.40 -3.71 -9.04
C GLU A 226 -12.51 -4.18 -10.51
N ALA A 227 -13.05 -3.32 -11.38
CA ALA A 227 -13.16 -3.60 -12.81
C ALA A 227 -11.79 -3.79 -13.47
N ASP A 228 -10.75 -3.05 -13.04
CA ASP A 228 -9.37 -3.19 -13.48
C ASP A 228 -8.68 -4.46 -12.91
N GLY A 229 -9.26 -5.16 -11.93
CA GLY A 229 -8.70 -6.38 -11.33
C GLY A 229 -7.81 -6.13 -10.13
N LEU A 230 -7.88 -4.95 -9.54
CA LEU A 230 -7.12 -4.61 -8.36
C LEU A 230 -7.79 -5.13 -7.08
N VAL A 231 -6.97 -5.55 -6.13
CA VAL A 231 -7.42 -6.05 -4.82
C VAL A 231 -7.32 -4.94 -3.79
N HIS A 232 -8.40 -4.70 -3.08
CA HIS A 232 -8.44 -3.72 -2.00
C HIS A 232 -7.76 -4.25 -0.75
N THR A 233 -6.81 -3.48 -0.22
CA THR A 233 -6.08 -3.80 1.01
C THR A 233 -5.92 -2.55 1.87
N GLY A 234 -5.52 -2.73 3.14
CA GLY A 234 -5.30 -1.63 4.06
C GLY A 234 -6.49 -1.34 4.98
N ASP A 235 -6.29 -0.38 5.86
CA ASP A 235 -7.28 0.03 6.85
C ASP A 235 -7.96 1.35 6.40
N PRO A 236 -9.29 1.35 6.19
CA PRO A 236 -10.03 2.56 5.82
C PRO A 236 -9.86 3.74 6.78
N LYS A 237 -9.42 3.51 8.03
CA LYS A 237 -9.11 4.59 8.99
C LYS A 237 -7.89 5.41 8.60
N ASN A 238 -6.95 4.82 7.85
CA ASN A 238 -5.66 5.43 7.53
C ASN A 238 -5.43 5.56 6.01
N ALA A 239 -5.43 4.43 5.31
CA ALA A 239 -5.19 4.38 3.88
C ALA A 239 -5.73 3.10 3.27
N LEU A 240 -6.19 3.18 2.02
CA LEU A 240 -6.49 2.03 1.18
C LEU A 240 -5.48 1.91 0.06
N CYS A 241 -5.00 0.69 -0.14
CA CYS A 241 -4.22 0.31 -1.31
C CYS A 241 -5.10 -0.49 -2.27
N ASN A 242 -4.84 -0.35 -3.56
CA ASN A 242 -5.52 -1.11 -4.62
C ASN A 242 -4.44 -1.82 -5.43
N CYS A 243 -4.22 -3.07 -5.06
CA CYS A 243 -3.01 -3.82 -5.38
C CYS A 243 -3.16 -4.72 -6.60
N CYS A 244 -2.16 -4.73 -7.47
CA CYS A 244 -2.01 -5.71 -8.54
C CYS A 244 -1.03 -6.82 -8.13
N HIS A 245 -1.10 -7.97 -8.78
CA HIS A 245 -0.23 -9.10 -8.48
C HIS A 245 1.23 -8.88 -8.91
N ASP A 246 1.50 -8.00 -9.88
CA ASP A 246 2.83 -7.79 -10.47
C ASP A 246 3.77 -6.99 -9.57
N CYS A 247 3.27 -5.91 -8.96
CA CYS A 247 4.10 -4.87 -8.35
C CYS A 247 3.95 -4.81 -6.83
N CYS A 248 2.86 -5.38 -6.28
CA CYS A 248 2.54 -5.22 -4.86
C CYS A 248 3.41 -6.16 -4.01
N PRO A 249 4.10 -5.63 -2.98
CA PRO A 249 4.92 -6.44 -2.09
C PRO A 249 4.15 -7.58 -1.41
N TYR A 250 2.85 -7.43 -1.18
CA TYR A 250 2.01 -8.47 -0.58
C TYR A 250 1.89 -9.70 -1.50
N PHE A 251 1.75 -9.49 -2.82
CA PHE A 251 1.72 -10.57 -3.80
C PHE A 251 3.11 -11.07 -4.17
N ILE A 252 4.13 -10.21 -4.14
CA ILE A 252 5.55 -10.65 -4.25
C ILE A 252 5.88 -11.62 -3.12
N SER A 253 5.44 -11.36 -1.88
CA SER A 253 5.61 -12.27 -0.74
C SER A 253 4.99 -13.66 -1.00
N TRP A 254 3.80 -13.69 -1.61
CA TRP A 254 3.17 -14.95 -2.00
C TRP A 254 3.93 -15.66 -3.11
N HIS A 255 4.22 -14.98 -4.22
CA HIS A 255 4.78 -15.62 -5.41
C HIS A 255 6.24 -16.05 -5.22
N GLN A 256 7.03 -15.30 -4.47
CA GLN A 256 8.46 -15.59 -4.28
C GLN A 256 8.76 -16.39 -3.02
N HIS A 257 7.97 -16.25 -1.96
CA HIS A 257 8.25 -16.85 -0.65
C HIS A 257 7.14 -17.80 -0.17
N GLY A 258 6.01 -17.90 -0.88
CA GLY A 258 4.87 -18.74 -0.48
C GLY A 258 4.12 -18.26 0.77
N VAL A 259 4.32 -17.01 1.18
CA VAL A 259 3.70 -16.42 2.37
C VAL A 259 2.53 -15.54 1.99
N GLN A 260 1.31 -15.95 2.34
CA GLN A 260 0.09 -15.18 2.13
C GLN A 260 -0.12 -14.22 3.29
N VAL A 261 0.42 -13.01 3.19
CA VAL A 261 0.31 -11.99 4.25
C VAL A 261 -1.05 -11.33 4.32
N LEU A 262 -1.83 -11.35 3.23
CA LEU A 262 -3.19 -10.82 3.21
C LEU A 262 -4.15 -11.81 3.85
N GLN A 263 -5.05 -11.30 4.68
CA GLN A 263 -6.12 -12.09 5.28
C GLN A 263 -7.10 -12.53 4.16
N ARG A 264 -7.46 -13.80 4.14
CA ARG A 264 -8.51 -14.27 3.23
C ARG A 264 -9.89 -13.78 3.72
N SER A 265 -10.79 -13.54 2.79
CA SER A 265 -12.19 -13.25 3.12
C SER A 265 -12.95 -14.53 3.48
N ASN A 266 -14.15 -14.37 4.04
CA ASN A 266 -15.07 -15.46 4.34
C ASN A 266 -15.87 -15.93 3.11
N TYR A 267 -15.33 -15.68 1.90
CA TYR A 267 -15.97 -16.04 0.64
C TYR A 267 -15.06 -16.86 -0.26
N LEU A 268 -15.67 -17.62 -1.13
CA LEU A 268 -15.02 -18.35 -2.23
C LEU A 268 -15.81 -18.14 -3.53
N PRO A 269 -15.15 -18.10 -4.70
CA PRO A 269 -15.86 -18.18 -5.96
C PRO A 269 -16.48 -19.58 -6.14
N ASP A 270 -17.75 -19.59 -6.53
CA ASP A 270 -18.47 -20.75 -7.05
C ASP A 270 -18.65 -20.59 -8.56
N VAL A 271 -18.55 -21.66 -9.32
CA VAL A 271 -18.55 -21.64 -10.79
C VAL A 271 -19.74 -22.44 -11.32
N ASP A 272 -20.59 -21.78 -12.09
CA ASP A 272 -21.63 -22.45 -12.87
C ASP A 272 -21.01 -23.05 -14.15
N GLY A 273 -20.84 -24.36 -14.15
CA GLY A 273 -20.23 -25.07 -15.26
C GLY A 273 -21.09 -25.10 -16.55
N GLU A 274 -22.40 -24.82 -16.45
CA GLU A 274 -23.29 -24.75 -17.63
C GLU A 274 -23.13 -23.41 -18.37
N VAL A 275 -22.71 -22.37 -17.67
CA VAL A 275 -22.53 -21.01 -18.18
C VAL A 275 -21.06 -20.69 -18.50
N CYS A 276 -20.13 -21.39 -17.86
CA CYS A 276 -18.69 -21.18 -18.04
C CYS A 276 -18.25 -21.58 -19.46
N ILE A 277 -17.62 -20.62 -20.15
CA ILE A 277 -17.10 -20.82 -21.52
C ILE A 277 -15.58 -21.07 -21.56
N ALA A 278 -14.94 -21.34 -20.43
CA ALA A 278 -13.51 -21.60 -20.30
C ALA A 278 -12.59 -20.53 -20.92
N CYS A 279 -12.96 -19.25 -20.86
CA CYS A 279 -12.24 -18.15 -21.50
C CYS A 279 -10.94 -17.73 -20.80
N SER A 280 -10.62 -18.29 -19.66
CA SER A 280 -9.42 -18.06 -18.83
C SER A 280 -9.27 -16.66 -18.21
N VAL A 281 -10.14 -15.70 -18.47
CA VAL A 281 -10.06 -14.33 -17.91
C VAL A 281 -9.99 -14.34 -16.38
N CYS A 282 -10.70 -15.25 -15.72
CA CYS A 282 -10.67 -15.37 -14.26
C CYS A 282 -9.31 -15.89 -13.75
N ALA A 283 -8.62 -16.76 -14.48
CA ALA A 283 -7.27 -17.23 -14.15
C ALA A 283 -6.24 -16.12 -14.31
N ASP A 284 -6.30 -15.36 -15.41
CA ASP A 284 -5.41 -14.23 -15.69
C ASP A 284 -5.56 -13.11 -14.64
N ARG A 285 -6.77 -12.91 -14.13
CA ARG A 285 -7.06 -11.91 -13.07
C ARG A 285 -6.72 -12.38 -11.68
N CYS A 286 -6.45 -13.69 -11.47
CA CYS A 286 -6.26 -14.22 -10.12
C CYS A 286 -4.91 -13.86 -9.54
N PRO A 287 -4.85 -12.99 -8.49
CA PRO A 287 -3.58 -12.45 -7.98
C PRO A 287 -2.73 -13.51 -7.24
N VAL A 288 -3.29 -14.67 -6.93
CA VAL A 288 -2.62 -15.75 -6.18
C VAL A 288 -2.52 -17.06 -6.96
N GLY A 289 -3.00 -17.08 -8.22
CA GLY A 289 -2.94 -18.29 -9.06
C GLY A 289 -3.85 -19.42 -8.54
N ALA A 290 -5.00 -19.09 -7.94
CA ALA A 290 -5.93 -20.06 -7.36
C ALA A 290 -6.93 -20.62 -8.37
N ILE A 291 -6.82 -20.33 -9.67
CA ILE A 291 -7.79 -20.75 -10.68
C ILE A 291 -7.06 -21.47 -11.81
N GLU A 292 -7.50 -22.67 -12.10
CA GLU A 292 -7.12 -23.43 -13.29
C GLU A 292 -8.32 -23.53 -14.23
N VAL A 293 -8.07 -23.51 -15.53
CA VAL A 293 -9.14 -23.59 -16.54
C VAL A 293 -8.78 -24.69 -17.54
N GLU A 294 -9.66 -25.70 -17.60
CA GLU A 294 -9.65 -26.74 -18.61
C GLU A 294 -10.95 -26.64 -19.41
N ASP A 295 -11.92 -27.53 -19.17
CA ASP A 295 -13.28 -27.45 -19.75
C ASP A 295 -14.13 -26.38 -19.05
N ILE A 296 -13.86 -26.16 -17.78
CA ILE A 296 -14.44 -25.09 -16.91
C ILE A 296 -13.37 -24.52 -15.98
N ALA A 297 -13.66 -23.39 -15.35
CA ALA A 297 -12.80 -22.84 -14.29
C ALA A 297 -12.92 -23.68 -13.01
N VAL A 298 -11.79 -24.03 -12.40
CA VAL A 298 -11.70 -24.78 -11.14
C VAL A 298 -10.95 -23.96 -10.09
N ILE A 299 -11.54 -23.80 -8.91
CA ILE A 299 -11.01 -22.98 -7.83
C ILE A 299 -10.23 -23.83 -6.83
N LYS A 300 -8.97 -23.48 -6.58
CA LYS A 300 -8.15 -24.05 -5.50
C LYS A 300 -8.45 -23.29 -4.19
N GLY A 301 -9.46 -23.77 -3.46
CA GLY A 301 -9.98 -23.09 -2.26
C GLY A 301 -8.94 -22.86 -1.16
N ASN A 302 -7.93 -23.74 -1.04
CA ASN A 302 -6.83 -23.59 -0.07
C ASN A 302 -5.86 -22.44 -0.40
N ILE A 303 -5.79 -22.00 -1.67
CA ILE A 303 -4.97 -20.89 -2.14
C ILE A 303 -5.79 -19.60 -2.22
N CYS A 304 -7.06 -19.72 -2.61
CA CYS A 304 -7.94 -18.61 -2.87
C CYS A 304 -8.12 -17.72 -1.63
N ILE A 305 -7.88 -16.42 -1.80
CA ILE A 305 -8.06 -15.41 -0.74
C ILE A 305 -9.49 -14.81 -0.72
N GLY A 306 -10.33 -15.14 -1.70
CA GLY A 306 -11.71 -14.65 -1.75
C GLY A 306 -11.85 -13.16 -2.07
N CYS A 307 -10.93 -12.60 -2.85
CA CYS A 307 -10.93 -11.16 -3.20
C CYS A 307 -12.03 -10.78 -4.22
N GLY A 308 -12.62 -11.73 -4.95
CA GLY A 308 -13.74 -11.49 -5.85
C GLY A 308 -13.42 -10.89 -7.22
N VAL A 309 -12.16 -10.50 -7.51
CA VAL A 309 -11.81 -9.85 -8.80
C VAL A 309 -12.04 -10.73 -10.03
N CYS A 310 -12.02 -12.06 -9.88
CA CYS A 310 -12.38 -13.01 -10.91
C CYS A 310 -13.89 -13.01 -11.22
N VAL A 311 -14.73 -12.79 -10.19
CA VAL A 311 -16.19 -12.65 -10.34
C VAL A 311 -16.53 -11.38 -11.11
N VAL A 312 -15.96 -10.24 -10.70
CA VAL A 312 -16.14 -8.94 -11.39
C VAL A 312 -15.71 -9.01 -12.87
N GLY A 313 -14.70 -9.81 -13.19
CA GLY A 313 -14.19 -9.96 -14.56
C GLY A 313 -14.91 -11.02 -15.40
N CYS A 314 -15.89 -11.74 -14.86
CA CYS A 314 -16.56 -12.83 -15.58
C CYS A 314 -17.66 -12.29 -16.52
N ALA A 315 -17.37 -12.19 -17.80
CA ALA A 315 -18.29 -11.64 -18.80
C ALA A 315 -19.57 -12.44 -19.00
N THR A 316 -19.57 -13.73 -18.65
CA THR A 316 -20.75 -14.61 -18.76
C THR A 316 -21.49 -14.77 -17.44
N GLU A 317 -21.03 -14.07 -16.37
CA GLU A 317 -21.59 -14.20 -15.02
C GLU A 317 -21.61 -15.64 -14.47
N ALA A 318 -20.73 -16.50 -15.00
CA ALA A 318 -20.60 -17.89 -14.57
C ALA A 318 -20.00 -18.03 -13.16
N MET A 319 -19.50 -16.94 -12.57
CA MET A 319 -18.87 -16.95 -11.24
C MET A 319 -19.62 -16.03 -10.26
N ARG A 320 -19.76 -16.51 -9.05
CA ARG A 320 -20.29 -15.71 -7.91
C ARG A 320 -19.50 -16.03 -6.65
N LEU A 321 -19.42 -15.07 -5.70
CA LEU A 321 -18.92 -15.37 -4.36
C LEU A 321 -20.00 -16.06 -3.52
N VAL A 322 -19.60 -17.10 -2.81
CA VAL A 322 -20.42 -17.79 -1.80
C VAL A 322 -19.68 -17.82 -0.48
N LYS A 323 -20.39 -17.89 0.63
CA LYS A 323 -19.76 -18.03 1.96
C LYS A 323 -18.97 -19.34 2.04
N ARG A 324 -17.80 -19.26 2.69
CA ARG A 324 -17.03 -20.46 3.04
C ARG A 324 -17.80 -21.32 4.03
N PRO A 325 -17.49 -22.65 4.10
CA PRO A 325 -18.00 -23.51 5.15
C PRO A 325 -17.77 -22.92 6.56
N GLU A 326 -18.67 -23.19 7.50
CA GLU A 326 -18.60 -22.60 8.84
C GLU A 326 -17.29 -22.87 9.59
N ASP A 327 -16.69 -24.03 9.38
CA ASP A 327 -15.41 -24.43 9.95
C ASP A 327 -14.20 -23.73 9.34
N GLU A 328 -14.37 -23.04 8.20
CA GLU A 328 -13.34 -22.25 7.53
C GLU A 328 -13.46 -20.74 7.76
N LEU A 329 -14.53 -20.29 8.45
CA LEU A 329 -14.74 -18.87 8.69
C LEU A 329 -13.65 -18.31 9.62
N LEU A 330 -13.13 -17.15 9.25
CA LEU A 330 -12.15 -16.42 10.04
C LEU A 330 -12.84 -15.31 10.84
N PRO A 331 -12.35 -15.04 12.06
CA PRO A 331 -12.76 -13.85 12.77
C PRO A 331 -12.38 -12.61 11.93
N ARG A 332 -13.24 -11.63 11.94
CA ARG A 332 -12.97 -10.40 11.23
C ARG A 332 -11.86 -9.60 11.89
N PRO A 333 -11.04 -8.90 11.10
CA PRO A 333 -10.09 -7.96 11.68
C PRO A 333 -10.85 -6.91 12.49
N ALA A 334 -10.40 -6.66 13.72
CA ALA A 334 -10.89 -5.55 14.52
C ALA A 334 -10.22 -4.27 14.01
N PHE A 335 -10.84 -3.60 13.04
CA PHE A 335 -10.40 -2.28 12.54
C PHE A 335 -11.09 -1.15 13.29
#